data_fa923abf6250a1aaf7740ba1bd56dc1b
#
_entry.id   fa923abf6250a1aaf7740ba1bd56dc1b
#
_cell.length_a   1.000
_cell.length_b   1.000
_cell.length_c   1.000
_cell.angle_alpha   90.00
_cell.angle_beta   90.00
_cell.angle_gamma   90.00
#
_symmetry.space_group_name_H-M   'P 1'
#
loop_
_entity.id
_entity.type
_entity.pdbx_description
1 polymer ?
#
loop_
_entity_poly.entity_id
_entity_poly.type
_entity_poly.pdbx_seq_one_letter_code
_entity_poly.pdbx_strand_id
1 'polypeptide(L)'
;MAEINLYHGDCLEAMKQMPDNAYDLAVVDPPYGINADLKNSQDKKQSRKSASKSNDYGSKKWDDHIPQKEYFLQLLRVSKNQIIWGVNYYPFEILSGGRIYWDKCVTMPTYSDGELAYCSLINSIKSVKIAWHGMIQHDMKNKEQRIHPTQKPVKLYKWLLKNYAKEGDKILDTHGGSMSIAIACHDLNFDLDLWELDEDYYNAGVKRYNDHIKQLNLF
;
A
#
# COMPACT_ATOMS: atom_id res chain seq x y z
N MET A 1 11.68 13.47 15.42
CA MET A 1 11.06 12.14 15.20
C MET A 1 9.82 12.35 14.35
N ALA A 2 9.58 11.49 13.39
CA ALA A 2 8.39 11.53 12.55
C ALA A 2 7.10 11.47 13.39
N GLU A 3 6.11 12.27 13.03
CA GLU A 3 4.76 12.19 13.57
C GLU A 3 3.94 11.21 12.71
N ILE A 4 3.55 10.06 13.28
CA ILE A 4 2.80 9.01 12.58
C ILE A 4 1.41 8.91 13.19
N ASN A 5 0.42 9.37 12.45
CA ASN A 5 -0.98 9.37 12.84
C ASN A 5 -1.74 8.26 12.09
N LEU A 6 -2.34 7.33 12.83
CA LEU A 6 -3.07 6.18 12.29
C LEU A 6 -4.55 6.33 12.66
N TYR A 7 -5.42 6.41 11.65
CA TYR A 7 -6.85 6.66 11.84
C TYR A 7 -7.67 5.46 11.35
N HIS A 8 -8.64 5.05 12.16
CA HIS A 8 -9.68 4.09 11.74
C HIS A 8 -10.88 4.87 11.21
N GLY A 9 -11.24 4.71 9.93
CA GLY A 9 -12.39 5.38 9.35
C GLY A 9 -12.34 5.54 7.84
N ASP A 10 -13.40 6.18 7.31
CA ASP A 10 -13.55 6.46 5.89
C ASP A 10 -12.63 7.62 5.47
N CYS A 11 -11.67 7.32 4.60
CA CYS A 11 -10.72 8.30 4.09
C CYS A 11 -11.38 9.36 3.21
N LEU A 12 -12.46 9.04 2.48
CA LEU A 12 -13.15 10.00 1.62
C LEU A 12 -13.82 11.09 2.46
N GLU A 13 -14.52 10.70 3.53
CA GLU A 13 -15.15 11.65 4.45
C GLU A 13 -14.10 12.50 5.17
N ALA A 14 -12.97 11.90 5.54
CA ALA A 14 -11.84 12.63 6.10
C ALA A 14 -11.26 13.65 5.11
N MET A 15 -10.98 13.23 3.86
CA MET A 15 -10.42 14.11 2.83
C MET A 15 -11.33 15.30 2.52
N LYS A 16 -12.65 15.15 2.55
CA LYS A 16 -13.60 16.27 2.35
C LYS A 16 -13.42 17.42 3.35
N GLN A 17 -12.90 17.13 4.54
CA GLN A 17 -12.66 18.12 5.60
C GLN A 17 -11.23 18.69 5.57
N MET A 18 -10.32 18.11 4.78
CA MET A 18 -8.95 18.58 4.68
C MET A 18 -8.84 19.79 3.75
N PRO A 19 -7.93 20.74 4.04
CA PRO A 19 -7.64 21.84 3.13
C PRO A 19 -6.95 21.33 1.84
N ASP A 20 -6.98 22.16 0.81
CA ASP A 20 -6.25 21.91 -0.43
C ASP A 20 -4.75 21.85 -0.15
N ASN A 21 -4.05 20.90 -0.80
CA ASN A 21 -2.60 20.72 -0.68
C ASN A 21 -2.10 20.53 0.76
N ALA A 22 -2.91 19.90 1.62
CA ALA A 22 -2.56 19.59 3.01
C ALA A 22 -1.34 18.65 3.13
N TYR A 23 -1.07 17.88 2.07
CA TYR A 23 0.02 16.92 2.00
C TYR A 23 0.94 17.20 0.82
N ASP A 24 2.23 16.93 0.99
CA ASP A 24 3.22 17.10 -0.06
C ASP A 24 3.22 15.93 -1.03
N LEU A 25 3.00 14.71 -0.52
CA LEU A 25 2.92 13.50 -1.31
C LEU A 25 1.87 12.52 -0.75
N ALA A 26 0.95 12.08 -1.60
CA ALA A 26 0.11 10.93 -1.32
C ALA A 26 0.72 9.67 -1.94
N VAL A 27 0.85 8.59 -1.16
CA VAL A 27 1.27 7.27 -1.63
C VAL A 27 0.21 6.26 -1.22
N VAL A 28 -0.65 5.89 -2.17
CA VAL A 28 -1.88 5.16 -1.87
C VAL A 28 -2.04 3.89 -2.70
N ASP A 29 -2.72 2.90 -2.11
CA ASP A 29 -3.01 1.60 -2.72
C ASP A 29 -4.52 1.27 -2.61
N PRO A 30 -5.38 2.00 -3.36
CA PRO A 30 -6.83 1.80 -3.28
C PRO A 30 -7.25 0.43 -3.86
N PRO A 31 -8.45 -0.08 -3.53
CA PRO A 31 -8.98 -1.33 -4.09
C PRO A 31 -8.99 -1.33 -5.62
N TYR A 32 -8.66 -2.49 -6.22
CA TYR A 32 -8.60 -2.65 -7.68
C TYR A 32 -9.88 -3.19 -8.31
N GLY A 33 -10.85 -3.62 -7.49
CA GLY A 33 -12.10 -4.23 -7.96
C GLY A 33 -11.92 -5.61 -8.60
N ILE A 34 -10.88 -6.34 -8.23
CA ILE A 34 -10.54 -7.66 -8.81
C ILE A 34 -10.88 -8.83 -7.89
N ASN A 35 -11.54 -8.57 -6.76
CA ASN A 35 -11.88 -9.56 -5.74
C ASN A 35 -10.67 -10.37 -5.24
N ALA A 36 -9.57 -9.70 -4.94
CA ALA A 36 -8.32 -10.33 -4.52
C ALA A 36 -8.47 -11.15 -3.23
N ASP A 37 -9.39 -10.79 -2.35
CA ASP A 37 -9.75 -11.51 -1.13
C ASP A 37 -10.43 -12.87 -1.41
N LEU A 38 -11.34 -12.93 -2.40
CA LEU A 38 -12.05 -14.15 -2.78
C LEU A 38 -11.14 -15.16 -3.47
N LYS A 39 -10.21 -14.72 -4.31
CA LYS A 39 -9.23 -15.59 -4.99
C LYS A 39 -8.37 -16.33 -3.98
N ASN A 40 -7.91 -15.65 -2.94
CA ASN A 40 -7.11 -16.25 -1.86
C ASN A 40 -7.89 -17.33 -1.07
N SER A 41 -9.22 -17.25 -1.00
CA SER A 41 -10.05 -18.25 -0.30
C SER A 41 -10.36 -19.48 -1.17
N GLN A 42 -10.41 -19.34 -2.50
CA GLN A 42 -10.67 -20.44 -3.44
C GLN A 42 -9.45 -21.32 -3.66
N ASP A 43 -8.24 -20.75 -3.70
CA ASP A 43 -6.99 -21.50 -3.82
C ASP A 43 -6.78 -22.45 -2.64
N LYS A 44 -7.35 -22.17 -1.46
CA LYS A 44 -7.31 -23.06 -0.29
C LYS A 44 -8.09 -24.34 -0.49
N LYS A 45 -9.21 -24.34 -1.25
CA LYS A 45 -10.00 -25.56 -1.51
C LYS A 45 -9.30 -26.51 -2.48
N GLN A 46 -8.44 -26.02 -3.37
CA GLN A 46 -7.69 -26.84 -4.33
C GLN A 46 -6.33 -27.30 -3.82
N SER A 47 -5.72 -26.58 -2.85
CA SER A 47 -4.36 -26.83 -2.36
C SER A 47 -4.28 -27.81 -1.18
N ARG A 48 -5.04 -28.93 -1.20
CA ARG A 48 -4.95 -29.97 -0.15
C ARG A 48 -3.61 -30.73 -0.11
N LYS A 49 -2.64 -30.41 -0.97
CA LYS A 49 -1.32 -31.05 -1.06
C LYS A 49 -0.14 -30.12 -0.80
N SER A 50 -0.35 -28.85 -0.45
CA SER A 50 0.76 -27.95 -0.14
C SER A 50 1.15 -28.03 1.33
N ALA A 51 2.44 -28.24 1.60
CA ALA A 51 3.01 -28.33 2.96
C ALA A 51 3.02 -26.98 3.72
N SER A 52 2.61 -25.87 3.09
CA SER A 52 2.58 -24.55 3.72
C SER A 52 1.13 -24.15 4.06
N LYS A 53 0.89 -23.81 5.33
CA LYS A 53 -0.37 -23.17 5.74
C LYS A 53 -0.43 -21.76 5.15
N SER A 54 -1.37 -21.50 4.23
CA SER A 54 -1.70 -20.14 3.83
C SER A 54 -2.42 -19.42 4.98
N ASN A 55 -2.07 -18.16 5.24
CA ASN A 55 -2.77 -17.35 6.22
C ASN A 55 -4.25 -17.23 5.85
N ASP A 56 -5.14 -17.27 6.82
CA ASP A 56 -6.56 -17.02 6.63
C ASP A 56 -6.85 -15.55 6.92
N TYR A 57 -7.16 -14.78 5.88
CA TYR A 57 -7.50 -13.37 5.99
C TYR A 57 -9.03 -13.14 6.06
N GLY A 58 -9.84 -14.21 6.13
CA GLY A 58 -11.29 -14.13 6.03
C GLY A 58 -11.78 -13.79 4.61
N SER A 59 -13.09 -13.78 4.40
CA SER A 59 -13.73 -13.30 3.17
C SER A 59 -14.29 -11.91 3.46
N LYS A 60 -13.54 -10.87 3.11
CA LYS A 60 -13.92 -9.46 3.26
C LYS A 60 -14.10 -8.88 1.86
N LYS A 61 -15.20 -8.21 1.61
CA LYS A 61 -15.54 -7.64 0.28
C LYS A 61 -14.89 -6.26 0.05
N TRP A 62 -13.68 -6.03 0.55
CA TRP A 62 -13.03 -4.72 0.43
C TRP A 62 -12.53 -4.43 -0.99
N ASP A 63 -12.33 -5.45 -1.84
CA ASP A 63 -11.81 -5.31 -3.21
C ASP A 63 -12.87 -5.72 -4.27
N ASP A 64 -14.16 -5.57 -3.98
CA ASP A 64 -15.23 -5.87 -4.91
C ASP A 64 -15.53 -4.70 -5.89
N HIS A 65 -15.11 -3.50 -5.55
CA HIS A 65 -15.27 -2.29 -6.37
C HIS A 65 -14.05 -1.39 -6.34
N ILE A 66 -13.81 -0.69 -7.45
CA ILE A 66 -12.85 0.41 -7.52
C ILE A 66 -13.44 1.64 -6.82
N PRO A 67 -12.60 2.54 -6.25
CA PRO A 67 -13.09 3.81 -5.72
C PRO A 67 -13.77 4.65 -6.80
N GLN A 68 -14.77 5.40 -6.41
CA GLN A 68 -15.46 6.33 -7.30
C GLN A 68 -14.56 7.49 -7.71
N LYS A 69 -14.88 8.15 -8.83
CA LYS A 69 -14.12 9.31 -9.34
C LYS A 69 -13.93 10.40 -8.29
N GLU A 70 -14.93 10.59 -7.41
CA GLU A 70 -14.85 11.58 -6.32
C GLU A 70 -13.65 11.36 -5.40
N TYR A 71 -13.34 10.11 -5.05
CA TYR A 71 -12.15 9.79 -4.26
C TYR A 71 -10.87 10.33 -4.90
N PHE A 72 -10.67 10.09 -6.20
CA PHE A 72 -9.48 10.57 -6.91
C PHE A 72 -9.43 12.10 -6.99
N LEU A 73 -10.59 12.76 -7.20
CA LEU A 73 -10.66 14.22 -7.19
C LEU A 73 -10.28 14.80 -5.82
N GLN A 74 -10.76 14.20 -4.73
CA GLN A 74 -10.38 14.63 -3.39
C GLN A 74 -8.89 14.34 -3.10
N LEU A 75 -8.37 13.18 -3.49
CA LEU A 75 -6.96 12.85 -3.33
C LEU A 75 -6.04 13.87 -4.04
N LEU A 76 -6.38 14.22 -5.29
CA LEU A 76 -5.66 15.23 -6.08
C LEU A 76 -5.76 16.63 -5.46
N ARG A 77 -6.88 16.96 -4.81
CA ARG A 77 -7.10 18.24 -4.15
C ARG A 77 -6.27 18.38 -2.87
N VAL A 78 -6.26 17.34 -2.03
CA VAL A 78 -5.60 17.40 -0.71
C VAL A 78 -4.09 17.18 -0.76
N SER A 79 -3.54 16.69 -1.88
CA SER A 79 -2.11 16.40 -2.01
C SER A 79 -1.49 17.07 -3.24
N LYS A 80 -0.29 17.63 -3.07
CA LYS A 80 0.47 18.30 -4.15
C LYS A 80 0.96 17.31 -5.20
N ASN A 81 1.38 16.11 -4.76
CA ASN A 81 1.90 15.03 -5.61
C ASN A 81 1.30 13.70 -5.21
N GLN A 82 1.22 12.76 -6.17
CA GLN A 82 0.58 11.46 -5.94
C GLN A 82 1.39 10.32 -6.54
N ILE A 83 1.42 9.19 -5.81
CA ILE A 83 1.77 7.86 -6.30
C ILE A 83 0.56 6.96 -5.99
N ILE A 84 -0.12 6.48 -7.03
CA ILE A 84 -1.37 5.71 -6.92
C ILE A 84 -1.16 4.33 -7.55
N TRP A 85 -1.12 3.29 -6.73
CA TRP A 85 -1.00 1.91 -7.20
C TRP A 85 -2.28 1.44 -7.90
N GLY A 86 -2.16 0.45 -8.78
CA GLY A 86 -3.29 -0.13 -9.49
C GLY A 86 -3.85 0.73 -10.62
N VAL A 87 -3.08 1.69 -11.13
CA VAL A 87 -3.55 2.66 -12.14
C VAL A 87 -4.15 2.02 -13.39
N ASN A 88 -3.74 0.80 -13.72
CA ASN A 88 -4.27 0.03 -14.87
C ASN A 88 -5.70 -0.50 -14.65
N TYR A 89 -6.25 -0.39 -13.44
CA TYR A 89 -7.62 -0.78 -13.12
C TYR A 89 -8.59 0.41 -13.08
N TYR A 90 -8.07 1.65 -13.07
CA TYR A 90 -8.90 2.86 -12.95
C TYR A 90 -9.12 3.52 -14.32
N PRO A 91 -10.38 3.59 -14.80
CA PRO A 91 -10.69 4.14 -16.12
C PRO A 91 -10.78 5.67 -16.10
N PHE A 92 -9.84 6.36 -15.44
CA PHE A 92 -9.87 7.81 -15.26
C PHE A 92 -8.71 8.50 -15.98
N GLU A 93 -9.01 9.36 -16.94
CA GLU A 93 -8.03 10.16 -17.70
C GLU A 93 -7.20 11.11 -16.81
N ILE A 94 -7.74 11.49 -15.63
CA ILE A 94 -7.05 12.35 -14.66
C ILE A 94 -5.72 11.75 -14.15
N LEU A 95 -5.50 10.46 -14.33
CA LEU A 95 -4.29 9.76 -13.95
C LEU A 95 -3.36 9.53 -15.17
N SER A 96 -3.37 10.42 -16.15
CA SER A 96 -2.44 10.39 -17.27
C SER A 96 -1.04 10.87 -16.83
N GLY A 97 0.01 10.31 -17.42
CA GLY A 97 1.40 10.74 -17.15
C GLY A 97 2.33 9.62 -16.72
N GLY A 98 3.24 9.90 -15.79
CA GLY A 98 4.30 8.99 -15.39
C GLY A 98 3.84 7.70 -14.73
N ARG A 99 4.69 6.67 -14.85
CA ARG A 99 4.40 5.33 -14.30
C ARG A 99 5.59 4.80 -13.53
N ILE A 100 5.28 4.08 -12.44
CA ILE A 100 6.25 3.25 -11.73
C ILE A 100 5.81 1.80 -11.92
N TYR A 101 6.71 0.97 -12.44
CA TYR A 101 6.53 -0.48 -12.55
C TYR A 101 7.30 -1.17 -11.43
N TRP A 102 6.58 -1.85 -10.54
CA TRP A 102 7.19 -2.74 -9.57
C TRP A 102 7.24 -4.16 -10.12
N ASP A 103 8.44 -4.61 -10.49
CA ASP A 103 8.76 -5.98 -10.87
C ASP A 103 8.88 -6.84 -9.60
N LYS A 104 7.99 -7.82 -9.43
CA LYS A 104 7.97 -8.74 -8.29
C LYS A 104 8.99 -9.88 -8.42
N CYS A 105 9.77 -9.90 -9.49
CA CYS A 105 10.74 -10.93 -9.82
C CYS A 105 10.12 -12.34 -9.88
N VAL A 106 8.94 -12.45 -10.47
CA VAL A 106 8.15 -13.68 -10.57
C VAL A 106 7.61 -13.81 -11.98
N THR A 107 7.62 -15.02 -12.49
CA THR A 107 6.97 -15.42 -13.73
C THR A 107 6.13 -16.67 -13.47
N MET A 108 4.94 -16.51 -12.87
CA MET A 108 4.01 -17.61 -12.62
C MET A 108 2.69 -17.37 -13.36
N PRO A 109 2.10 -18.37 -14.00
CA PRO A 109 0.89 -18.19 -14.84
C PRO A 109 -0.32 -17.62 -14.09
N THR A 110 -0.35 -17.74 -12.76
CA THR A 110 -1.50 -17.37 -11.92
C THR A 110 -1.32 -16.06 -11.14
N TYR A 111 -0.11 -15.48 -11.16
CA TYR A 111 0.19 -14.25 -10.43
C TYR A 111 0.64 -13.15 -11.39
N SER A 112 0.36 -11.90 -11.04
CA SER A 112 0.89 -10.76 -11.78
C SER A 112 2.41 -10.65 -11.58
N ASP A 113 3.17 -10.52 -12.66
CA ASP A 113 4.63 -10.35 -12.64
C ASP A 113 5.05 -9.04 -11.95
N GLY A 114 4.15 -8.06 -11.93
CA GLY A 114 4.39 -6.77 -11.31
C GLY A 114 3.11 -5.96 -11.12
N GLU A 115 3.29 -4.75 -10.64
CA GLU A 115 2.21 -3.77 -10.45
C GLU A 115 2.60 -2.41 -11.03
N LEU A 116 1.61 -1.65 -11.46
CA LEU A 116 1.77 -0.30 -11.99
C LEU A 116 1.21 0.74 -11.04
N ALA A 117 1.98 1.80 -10.81
CA ALA A 117 1.48 3.00 -10.15
C ALA A 117 1.51 4.21 -11.10
N TYR A 118 0.54 5.10 -10.97
CA TYR A 118 0.64 6.47 -11.44
C TYR A 118 1.63 7.23 -10.57
N CYS A 119 2.40 8.14 -11.16
CA CYS A 119 3.27 9.05 -10.42
C CYS A 119 3.23 10.43 -11.07
N SER A 120 2.74 11.43 -10.32
CA SER A 120 2.63 12.82 -10.81
C SER A 120 3.99 13.51 -10.99
N LEU A 121 5.02 13.03 -10.29
CA LEU A 121 6.35 13.65 -10.25
C LEU A 121 7.24 13.35 -11.47
N ILE A 122 6.79 12.44 -12.35
CA ILE A 122 7.58 12.02 -13.52
C ILE A 122 6.70 11.95 -14.76
N ASN A 123 7.34 12.07 -15.94
CA ASN A 123 6.69 11.92 -17.26
C ASN A 123 7.15 10.67 -18.02
N SER A 124 7.89 9.80 -17.35
CA SER A 124 8.47 8.58 -17.92
C SER A 124 8.05 7.34 -17.13
N ILE A 125 8.45 6.16 -17.60
CA ILE A 125 8.29 4.92 -16.83
C ILE A 125 9.57 4.67 -16.05
N LYS A 126 9.43 4.45 -14.74
CA LYS A 126 10.51 3.98 -13.87
C LYS A 126 10.19 2.57 -13.37
N SER A 127 11.21 1.78 -13.10
CA SER A 127 11.02 0.43 -12.59
C SER A 127 11.82 0.19 -11.31
N VAL A 128 11.27 -0.66 -10.45
CA VAL A 128 11.93 -1.15 -9.24
C VAL A 128 11.75 -2.67 -9.17
N LYS A 129 12.81 -3.39 -8.80
CA LYS A 129 12.80 -4.85 -8.66
C LYS A 129 12.89 -5.23 -7.20
N ILE A 130 11.83 -5.82 -6.66
CA ILE A 130 11.76 -6.30 -5.28
C ILE A 130 10.96 -7.60 -5.28
N ALA A 131 11.63 -8.72 -5.02
CA ALA A 131 10.95 -10.03 -4.96
C ALA A 131 9.91 -10.07 -3.83
N TRP A 132 8.66 -10.35 -4.19
CA TRP A 132 7.57 -10.38 -3.24
C TRP A 132 6.40 -11.20 -3.78
N HIS A 133 6.41 -12.50 -3.53
CA HIS A 133 5.31 -13.34 -3.95
C HIS A 133 5.19 -14.60 -3.09
N GLY A 134 3.97 -15.01 -2.77
CA GLY A 134 3.73 -16.17 -1.93
C GLY A 134 4.62 -16.18 -0.68
N MET A 135 5.49 -17.17 -0.57
CA MET A 135 6.46 -17.29 0.54
C MET A 135 7.80 -16.62 0.24
N ILE A 136 8.03 -16.16 -1.00
CA ILE A 136 9.29 -15.55 -1.42
C ILE A 136 9.24 -14.05 -1.16
N GLN A 137 10.26 -13.55 -0.49
CA GLN A 137 10.47 -12.13 -0.21
C GLN A 137 11.91 -11.76 -0.59
N HIS A 138 12.16 -10.47 -0.80
CA HIS A 138 13.50 -9.97 -1.15
C HIS A 138 14.57 -10.29 -0.08
N ASP A 139 14.16 -10.43 1.17
CA ASP A 139 15.01 -10.90 2.29
C ASP A 139 14.38 -12.16 2.89
N MET A 140 14.96 -13.31 2.56
CA MET A 140 14.48 -14.61 3.05
C MET A 140 14.95 -14.93 4.47
N LYS A 141 15.93 -14.19 5.00
CA LYS A 141 16.44 -14.35 6.38
C LYS A 141 15.56 -13.57 7.35
N ASN A 142 15.16 -12.34 6.97
CA ASN A 142 14.35 -11.44 7.79
C ASN A 142 13.01 -11.19 7.11
N LYS A 143 12.17 -12.21 7.05
CA LYS A 143 10.86 -12.12 6.38
C LYS A 143 9.91 -11.19 7.13
N GLU A 144 9.25 -10.31 6.39
CA GLU A 144 8.12 -9.57 6.92
C GLU A 144 6.93 -10.50 7.18
N GLN A 145 6.30 -10.39 8.35
CA GLN A 145 5.04 -11.06 8.60
C GLN A 145 3.94 -10.45 7.72
N ARG A 146 3.22 -11.28 6.98
CA ARG A 146 2.08 -10.84 6.19
C ARG A 146 0.81 -10.88 7.04
N ILE A 147 0.16 -9.73 7.14
CA ILE A 147 -1.11 -9.53 7.85
C ILE A 147 -2.26 -9.13 6.93
N HIS A 148 -1.93 -8.80 5.66
CA HIS A 148 -2.91 -8.40 4.64
C HIS A 148 -2.66 -9.18 3.33
N PRO A 149 -3.71 -9.61 2.58
CA PRO A 149 -3.55 -10.45 1.39
C PRO A 149 -2.77 -9.76 0.27
N THR A 150 -2.94 -8.47 0.09
CA THR A 150 -2.26 -7.65 -0.93
C THR A 150 -1.13 -6.81 -0.35
N GLN A 151 -0.63 -7.14 0.85
CA GLN A 151 0.45 -6.40 1.50
C GLN A 151 1.63 -6.14 0.58
N LYS A 152 2.00 -4.88 0.43
CA LYS A 152 3.25 -4.44 -0.20
C LYS A 152 4.40 -4.42 0.81
N PRO A 153 5.65 -4.71 0.41
CA PRO A 153 6.79 -4.74 1.33
C PRO A 153 7.20 -3.33 1.79
N VAL A 154 7.66 -3.22 3.02
CA VAL A 154 8.23 -1.98 3.59
C VAL A 154 9.36 -1.42 2.70
N LYS A 155 10.18 -2.31 2.12
CA LYS A 155 11.27 -1.94 1.21
C LYS A 155 10.78 -1.17 -0.02
N LEU A 156 9.60 -1.48 -0.55
CA LEU A 156 9.02 -0.77 -1.69
C LEU A 156 8.66 0.67 -1.29
N TYR A 157 8.00 0.85 -0.15
CA TYR A 157 7.66 2.19 0.35
C TYR A 157 8.92 3.01 0.70
N LYS A 158 9.93 2.41 1.30
CA LYS A 158 11.24 3.06 1.52
C LYS A 158 11.88 3.51 0.21
N TRP A 159 11.78 2.68 -0.84
CA TRP A 159 12.30 3.06 -2.15
C TRP A 159 11.51 4.24 -2.75
N LEU A 160 10.18 4.23 -2.63
CA LEU A 160 9.34 5.34 -3.11
C LEU A 160 9.68 6.64 -2.39
N LEU A 161 9.70 6.63 -1.06
CA LEU A 161 10.01 7.83 -0.26
C LEU A 161 11.40 8.37 -0.57
N LYS A 162 12.43 7.53 -0.65
CA LYS A 162 13.80 7.96 -0.98
C LYS A 162 13.95 8.59 -2.38
N ASN A 163 13.09 8.22 -3.35
CA ASN A 163 13.19 8.73 -4.71
C ASN A 163 12.24 9.89 -5.01
N TYR A 164 11.15 10.01 -4.27
CA TYR A 164 10.06 10.92 -4.62
C TYR A 164 9.63 11.87 -3.50
N ALA A 165 9.95 11.59 -2.24
CA ALA A 165 9.72 12.51 -1.13
C ALA A 165 10.98 13.33 -0.82
N LYS A 166 10.79 14.50 -0.24
CA LYS A 166 11.84 15.41 0.22
C LYS A 166 11.79 15.49 1.74
N GLU A 167 12.92 15.81 2.36
CA GLU A 167 12.97 16.06 3.79
C GLU A 167 11.92 17.11 4.20
N GLY A 168 11.13 16.79 5.23
CA GLY A 168 10.05 17.63 5.72
C GLY A 168 8.72 17.47 5.00
N ASP A 169 8.63 16.64 3.93
CA ASP A 169 7.36 16.35 3.27
C ASP A 169 6.41 15.59 4.23
N LYS A 170 5.14 16.03 4.25
CA LYS A 170 4.05 15.34 4.93
C LYS A 170 3.37 14.35 3.97
N ILE A 171 3.30 13.09 4.39
CA ILE A 171 2.80 11.98 3.58
C ILE A 171 1.34 11.65 3.93
N LEU A 172 0.56 11.28 2.92
CA LEU A 172 -0.79 10.76 3.08
C LEU A 172 -0.87 9.32 2.55
N ASP A 173 -1.46 8.42 3.34
CA ASP A 173 -1.98 7.14 2.84
C ASP A 173 -3.45 6.97 3.25
N THR A 174 -4.31 6.66 2.29
CA THR A 174 -5.75 6.52 2.47
C THR A 174 -6.22 5.08 2.62
N HIS A 175 -5.33 4.10 2.44
CA HIS A 175 -5.64 2.66 2.47
C HIS A 175 -4.50 1.90 3.15
N GLY A 176 -4.39 2.07 4.47
CA GLY A 176 -3.26 1.61 5.28
C GLY A 176 -2.97 0.12 5.22
N GLY A 177 -4.03 -0.71 5.18
CA GLY A 177 -3.93 -2.16 5.08
C GLY A 177 -2.98 -2.76 6.11
N SER A 178 -1.78 -3.13 5.67
CA SER A 178 -0.75 -3.69 6.54
C SER A 178 0.12 -2.65 7.26
N MET A 179 -0.09 -1.37 7.00
CA MET A 179 0.71 -0.23 7.51
C MET A 179 2.22 -0.30 7.17
N SER A 180 2.56 -0.92 6.03
CA SER A 180 3.96 -1.00 5.58
C SER A 180 4.57 0.38 5.33
N ILE A 181 3.77 1.35 4.86
CA ILE A 181 4.21 2.73 4.66
C ILE A 181 4.47 3.43 6.00
N ALA A 182 3.69 3.15 7.05
CA ALA A 182 3.91 3.75 8.38
C ALA A 182 5.28 3.36 8.94
N ILE A 183 5.67 2.09 8.78
CA ILE A 183 7.02 1.63 9.13
C ILE A 183 8.08 2.35 8.27
N ALA A 184 7.85 2.50 6.97
CA ALA A 184 8.80 3.17 6.10
C ALA A 184 8.96 4.66 6.43
N CYS A 185 7.87 5.37 6.71
CA CYS A 185 7.87 6.78 7.13
C CYS A 185 8.58 6.97 8.47
N HIS A 186 8.28 6.13 9.47
CA HIS A 186 8.99 6.13 10.74
C HIS A 186 10.50 5.99 10.57
N ASP A 187 10.93 4.97 9.81
CA ASP A 187 12.37 4.66 9.63
C ASP A 187 13.12 5.71 8.80
N LEU A 188 12.42 6.49 7.98
CA LEU A 188 12.99 7.55 7.14
C LEU A 188 12.67 8.96 7.65
N ASN A 189 12.02 9.09 8.80
CA ASN A 189 11.67 10.34 9.46
C ASN A 189 10.77 11.27 8.62
N PHE A 190 9.70 10.69 8.02
CA PHE A 190 8.63 11.44 7.34
C PHE A 190 7.36 11.45 8.19
N ASP A 191 6.70 12.59 8.31
CA ASP A 191 5.38 12.69 8.92
C ASP A 191 4.33 12.01 8.03
N LEU A 192 3.40 11.27 8.66
CA LEU A 192 2.37 10.49 7.97
C LEU A 192 1.02 10.62 8.66
N ASP A 193 -0.01 10.91 7.86
CA ASP A 193 -1.40 10.63 8.22
C ASP A 193 -1.90 9.44 7.38
N LEU A 194 -2.43 8.41 8.03
CA LEU A 194 -2.86 7.16 7.40
C LEU A 194 -4.25 6.76 7.86
N TRP A 195 -5.11 6.37 6.90
CA TRP A 195 -6.47 5.86 7.16
C TRP A 195 -6.60 4.38 6.77
N GLU A 196 -7.36 3.64 7.57
CA GLU A 196 -7.81 2.27 7.28
C GLU A 196 -9.27 2.13 7.68
N LEU A 197 -10.09 1.62 6.76
CA LEU A 197 -11.53 1.47 6.98
C LEU A 197 -11.88 0.18 7.73
N ASP A 198 -11.19 -0.93 7.43
CA ASP A 198 -11.45 -2.23 8.06
C ASP A 198 -10.81 -2.29 9.44
N GLU A 199 -11.63 -2.48 10.48
CA GLU A 199 -11.19 -2.48 11.88
C GLU A 199 -10.17 -3.58 12.18
N ASP A 200 -10.32 -4.78 11.61
CA ASP A 200 -9.39 -5.89 11.87
C ASP A 200 -8.03 -5.61 11.24
N TYR A 201 -8.01 -5.07 9.99
CA TYR A 201 -6.76 -4.66 9.36
C TYR A 201 -6.12 -3.46 10.05
N TYR A 202 -6.93 -2.50 10.49
CA TYR A 202 -6.45 -1.39 11.30
C TYR A 202 -5.74 -1.88 12.56
N ASN A 203 -6.42 -2.72 13.37
CA ASN A 203 -5.87 -3.24 14.62
C ASN A 203 -4.60 -4.09 14.38
N ALA A 204 -4.62 -4.97 13.37
CA ALA A 204 -3.45 -5.78 13.01
C ALA A 204 -2.27 -4.93 12.52
N GLY A 205 -2.55 -3.88 11.74
CA GLY A 205 -1.56 -2.95 11.23
C GLY A 205 -0.93 -2.10 12.34
N VAL A 206 -1.75 -1.52 13.24
CA VAL A 206 -1.29 -0.76 14.41
C VAL A 206 -0.40 -1.64 15.30
N LYS A 207 -0.82 -2.89 15.54
CA LYS A 207 0.00 -3.83 16.29
C LYS A 207 1.36 -4.07 15.61
N ARG A 208 1.37 -4.32 14.29
CA ARG A 208 2.60 -4.55 13.51
C ARG A 208 3.52 -3.33 13.57
N TYR A 209 2.98 -2.13 13.42
CA TYR A 209 3.74 -0.88 13.54
C TYR A 209 4.34 -0.72 14.95
N ASN A 210 3.54 -0.91 16.00
CA ASN A 210 4.00 -0.81 17.38
C ASN A 210 5.07 -1.85 17.73
N ASP A 211 4.95 -3.07 17.21
CA ASP A 211 5.97 -4.12 17.42
C ASP A 211 7.30 -3.74 16.74
N HIS A 212 7.26 -3.09 15.57
CA HIS A 212 8.45 -2.60 14.87
C HIS A 212 9.19 -1.52 15.68
N ILE A 213 8.49 -0.48 16.15
CA ILE A 213 9.13 0.60 16.92
C ILE A 213 9.68 0.13 18.27
N LYS A 214 9.03 -0.86 18.91
CA LYS A 214 9.56 -1.45 20.14
C LYS A 214 10.88 -2.19 19.93
N GLN A 215 11.04 -2.90 18.81
CA GLN A 215 12.28 -3.60 18.48
C GLN A 215 13.46 -2.63 18.31
N LEU A 216 13.23 -1.45 17.72
CA LEU A 216 14.26 -0.43 17.53
C LEU A 216 14.73 0.19 18.85
N ASN A 217 13.89 0.22 19.87
CA ASN A 217 14.21 0.77 21.19
C ASN A 217 15.00 -0.20 22.10
N LEU A 218 15.29 -1.42 21.63
CA LEU A 218 16.06 -2.44 22.36
C LEU A 218 17.55 -2.45 22.00
N PHE A 219 17.96 -1.62 21.06
CA PHE A 219 19.33 -1.46 20.58
C PHE A 219 19.75 0.02 20.65
#